data_095758b5518df807f0a4911311fcaf59
#
_entry.id   095758b5518df807f0a4911311fcaf59
#
_cell.length_a   1.000
_cell.length_b   1.000
_cell.length_c   1.000
_cell.angle_alpha   90.00
_cell.angle_beta   90.00
_cell.angle_gamma   90.00
#
_symmetry.space_group_name_H-M   'P 1'
#
loop_
_entity.id
_entity.type
_entity.pdbx_description
1 polymer ?
#
loop_
_entity_poly.entity_id
_entity_poly.type
_entity_poly.pdbx_seq_one_letter_code
_entity_poly.pdbx_strand_id
1 'polypeptide(L)'
;WNYVGNQGFVNAQSQQLHLRVLDNGETIVSQVNNSNKVSFPRRVLVMSIYQNSWASSELPLLASGTPIYNCNLAKTEHAAYLLVVNRGAVAGVNYGHSVYEYKNGTWSILLNNYVEPNATQTGIVGLDIEAEENGTLYILTSDDAVTSGVYNLRLKKYDPVTKQWSTVGGNPLPLDFKTSTSTSVAISIAPDGTPFVAYRDEQDQDYPKVIYLDNETKQWSDPHKLADIA
;
A
#
# COMPACT_ATOMS: atom_id res chain seq x y z
N TRP A 1 4.85 -3.82 31.43
CA TRP A 1 4.19 -4.03 30.15
C TRP A 1 2.92 -4.85 30.36
N ASN A 2 1.80 -4.35 29.87
CA ASN A 2 0.51 -5.06 29.90
C ASN A 2 0.09 -5.36 28.47
N TYR A 3 -0.56 -6.50 28.25
CA TYR A 3 -1.18 -6.80 26.97
C TYR A 3 -2.38 -5.88 26.74
N VAL A 4 -2.55 -5.45 25.49
CA VAL A 4 -3.74 -4.75 25.03
C VAL A 4 -4.63 -5.80 24.35
N GLY A 5 -5.79 -6.05 24.92
CA GLY A 5 -6.69 -7.12 24.46
C GLY A 5 -6.21 -8.54 24.83
N ASN A 6 -6.74 -9.54 24.16
CA ASN A 6 -6.39 -10.95 24.41
C ASN A 6 -5.05 -11.31 23.78
N GLN A 7 -4.23 -12.04 24.53
CA GLN A 7 -2.96 -12.59 24.01
C GLN A 7 -3.24 -13.64 22.91
N GLY A 8 -2.46 -13.58 21.81
CA GLY A 8 -2.54 -14.59 20.75
C GLY A 8 -3.83 -14.57 19.95
N PHE A 9 -4.34 -13.40 19.61
CA PHE A 9 -5.58 -13.21 18.85
C PHE A 9 -5.56 -13.75 17.42
N VAL A 10 -4.40 -14.19 16.92
CA VAL A 10 -4.25 -14.78 15.58
C VAL A 10 -3.54 -16.11 15.68
N ASN A 11 -4.19 -17.16 15.20
CA ASN A 11 -3.63 -18.52 15.18
C ASN A 11 -3.06 -18.83 13.78
N ALA A 12 -2.10 -18.02 13.30
CA ALA A 12 -1.47 -18.22 12.01
C ALA A 12 -0.12 -17.48 11.93
N GLN A 13 0.74 -17.91 11.00
CA GLN A 13 1.93 -17.13 10.65
C GLN A 13 1.50 -15.83 10.00
N SER A 14 1.89 -14.71 10.58
CA SER A 14 1.62 -13.37 10.08
C SER A 14 2.82 -12.85 9.30
N GLN A 15 2.55 -12.27 8.16
CA GLN A 15 3.50 -11.46 7.41
C GLN A 15 2.90 -10.07 7.21
N GLN A 16 3.77 -9.06 7.08
CA GLN A 16 3.36 -7.68 6.80
C GLN A 16 2.32 -7.14 7.78
N LEU A 17 2.72 -7.06 9.02
CA LEU A 17 1.92 -6.51 10.10
C LEU A 17 2.01 -4.98 10.08
N HIS A 18 0.87 -4.31 9.97
CA HIS A 18 0.75 -2.87 10.07
C HIS A 18 -0.21 -2.50 11.19
N LEU A 19 0.10 -1.42 11.89
CA LEU A 19 -0.72 -0.91 12.99
C LEU A 19 -0.89 0.61 12.83
N ARG A 20 -2.10 1.09 13.02
CA ARG A 20 -2.43 2.51 13.16
C ARG A 20 -3.38 2.72 14.32
N VAL A 21 -3.19 3.82 15.03
CA VAL A 21 -4.07 4.25 16.10
C VAL A 21 -4.79 5.50 15.63
N LEU A 22 -6.13 5.47 15.60
CA LEU A 22 -6.97 6.61 15.31
C LEU A 22 -7.03 7.54 16.53
N ASP A 23 -7.40 8.79 16.33
CA ASP A 23 -7.39 9.79 17.39
C ASP A 23 -8.44 9.53 18.50
N ASN A 24 -9.47 8.76 18.17
CA ASN A 24 -10.43 8.24 19.16
C ASN A 24 -9.86 7.09 20.02
N GLY A 25 -8.59 6.70 19.81
CA GLY A 25 -7.92 5.58 20.48
C GLY A 25 -8.21 4.21 19.87
N GLU A 26 -9.05 4.11 18.85
CA GLU A 26 -9.29 2.88 18.14
C GLU A 26 -8.00 2.45 17.39
N THR A 27 -7.58 1.22 17.60
CA THR A 27 -6.36 0.68 16.99
C THR A 27 -6.74 -0.31 15.90
N ILE A 28 -6.26 -0.03 14.69
CA ILE A 28 -6.46 -0.89 13.52
C ILE A 28 -5.16 -1.66 13.25
N VAL A 29 -5.27 -2.97 13.14
CA VAL A 29 -4.17 -3.86 12.75
C VAL A 29 -4.55 -4.57 11.47
N SER A 30 -3.67 -4.50 10.48
CA SER A 30 -3.77 -5.33 9.27
C SER A 30 -2.60 -6.30 9.20
N GLN A 31 -2.86 -7.50 8.71
CA GLN A 31 -1.83 -8.53 8.50
C GLN A 31 -2.19 -9.42 7.33
N VAL A 32 -1.19 -9.92 6.64
CA VAL A 32 -1.35 -11.00 5.67
C VAL A 32 -1.13 -12.34 6.37
N ASN A 33 -2.14 -13.19 6.37
CA ASN A 33 -2.02 -14.55 6.86
C ASN A 33 -1.36 -15.43 5.80
N ASN A 34 -0.17 -15.96 6.08
CA ASN A 34 0.59 -16.82 5.19
C ASN A 34 0.32 -18.32 5.42
N SER A 35 -0.89 -18.72 5.75
CA SER A 35 -1.18 -20.15 5.84
C SER A 35 -1.18 -20.80 4.45
N ASN A 36 -0.25 -21.72 4.21
CA ASN A 36 -0.23 -22.54 2.99
C ASN A 36 -1.29 -23.66 3.00
N LYS A 37 -2.18 -23.68 3.99
CA LYS A 37 -3.25 -24.67 4.07
C LYS A 37 -4.36 -24.29 3.10
N VAL A 38 -4.77 -25.22 2.27
CA VAL A 38 -5.84 -25.06 1.27
C VAL A 38 -7.15 -24.56 1.90
N SER A 39 -7.39 -24.86 3.18
CA SER A 39 -8.56 -24.40 3.94
C SER A 39 -8.49 -22.96 4.44
N PHE A 40 -7.31 -22.31 4.38
CA PHE A 40 -7.12 -20.93 4.80
C PHE A 40 -6.25 -20.20 3.77
N PRO A 41 -6.83 -19.76 2.65
CA PRO A 41 -6.10 -19.00 1.64
C PRO A 41 -5.50 -17.73 2.30
N ARG A 42 -4.39 -17.25 1.78
CA ARG A 42 -3.80 -15.98 2.22
C ARG A 42 -4.87 -14.90 2.25
N ARG A 43 -5.13 -14.33 3.42
CA ARG A 43 -6.16 -13.31 3.63
C ARG A 43 -5.56 -12.15 4.39
N VAL A 44 -6.07 -10.96 4.14
CA VAL A 44 -5.90 -9.86 5.07
C VAL A 44 -6.86 -10.09 6.23
N LEU A 45 -6.32 -10.12 7.43
CA LEU A 45 -7.10 -10.01 8.64
C LEU A 45 -6.99 -8.57 9.12
N VAL A 46 -8.11 -7.90 9.19
CA VAL A 46 -8.21 -6.58 9.80
C VAL A 46 -8.85 -6.74 11.15
N MET A 47 -8.22 -6.17 12.14
CA MET A 47 -8.71 -6.20 13.52
C MET A 47 -8.74 -4.79 14.05
N SER A 48 -9.79 -4.45 14.75
CA SER A 48 -9.86 -3.23 15.54
C SER A 48 -9.92 -3.58 17.01
N ILE A 49 -9.30 -2.74 17.83
CA ILE A 49 -9.47 -2.80 19.28
C ILE A 49 -10.23 -1.56 19.73
N TYR A 50 -11.35 -1.78 20.38
CA TYR A 50 -12.11 -0.77 21.07
C TYR A 50 -12.45 -1.27 22.47
N GLN A 51 -12.29 -0.43 23.46
CA GLN A 51 -12.57 -0.78 24.88
C GLN A 51 -11.91 -2.10 25.34
N ASN A 52 -10.65 -2.30 24.98
CA ASN A 52 -9.85 -3.47 25.37
C ASN A 52 -10.31 -4.82 24.75
N SER A 53 -11.10 -4.80 23.70
CA SER A 53 -11.55 -6.00 23.00
C SER A 53 -11.17 -5.96 21.53
N TRP A 54 -10.57 -7.04 21.03
CA TRP A 54 -10.25 -7.19 19.60
C TRP A 54 -11.46 -7.76 18.86
N ALA A 55 -11.82 -7.10 17.76
CA ALA A 55 -12.83 -7.60 16.83
C ALA A 55 -12.21 -7.76 15.43
N SER A 56 -12.49 -8.86 14.77
CA SER A 56 -12.15 -9.03 13.36
C SER A 56 -13.18 -8.36 12.47
N SER A 57 -12.73 -7.70 11.42
CA SER A 57 -13.60 -7.11 10.40
C SER A 57 -13.40 -7.81 9.07
N GLU A 58 -14.49 -8.10 8.36
CA GLU A 58 -14.44 -8.54 6.98
C GLU A 58 -14.39 -7.35 6.04
N LEU A 59 -13.50 -7.43 5.05
CA LEU A 59 -13.42 -6.43 3.99
C LEU A 59 -14.52 -6.71 2.95
N PRO A 60 -15.28 -5.70 2.52
CA PRO A 60 -16.27 -5.86 1.48
C PRO A 60 -15.61 -6.28 0.15
N LEU A 61 -16.29 -7.12 -0.64
CA LEU A 61 -15.91 -7.55 -1.99
C LEU A 61 -14.59 -8.33 -2.12
N LEU A 62 -13.86 -8.61 -1.04
CA LEU A 62 -12.83 -9.62 -1.11
C LEU A 62 -13.52 -11.00 -1.22
N ALA A 63 -13.57 -11.51 -2.44
CA ALA A 63 -14.13 -12.83 -2.68
C ALA A 63 -13.41 -13.86 -1.79
N SER A 64 -14.20 -14.70 -1.14
CA SER A 64 -13.68 -15.82 -0.35
C SER A 64 -12.74 -16.66 -1.25
N GLY A 65 -11.46 -16.72 -0.87
CA GLY A 65 -10.46 -17.47 -1.63
C GLY A 65 -9.52 -16.65 -2.51
N THR A 66 -9.71 -15.33 -2.66
CA THR A 66 -8.74 -14.48 -3.36
C THR A 66 -7.45 -14.37 -2.53
N PRO A 67 -6.30 -14.87 -3.04
CA PRO A 67 -5.06 -14.78 -2.29
C PRO A 67 -4.59 -13.33 -2.20
N ILE A 68 -4.29 -12.89 -0.99
CA ILE A 68 -3.65 -11.59 -0.74
C ILE A 68 -2.14 -11.77 -0.71
N TYR A 69 -1.44 -10.93 -1.44
CA TYR A 69 0.02 -10.98 -1.51
C TYR A 69 0.67 -9.99 -0.56
N ASN A 70 0.15 -8.77 -0.48
CA ASN A 70 0.72 -7.69 0.30
C ASN A 70 -0.38 -6.73 0.78
N CYS A 71 -0.15 -6.02 1.88
CA CYS A 71 -0.99 -4.93 2.34
C CYS A 71 -0.16 -3.83 3.00
N ASN A 72 -0.70 -2.61 3.06
CA ASN A 72 -0.18 -1.52 3.87
C ASN A 72 -1.33 -0.65 4.39
N LEU A 73 -1.09 0.11 5.45
CA LEU A 73 -2.11 0.83 6.21
C LEU A 73 -1.68 2.27 6.45
N ALA A 74 -2.48 3.22 5.99
CA ALA A 74 -2.38 4.64 6.32
C ALA A 74 -3.54 5.09 7.22
N LYS A 75 -3.45 6.29 7.77
CA LYS A 75 -4.53 6.89 8.56
C LYS A 75 -4.60 8.41 8.36
N THR A 76 -5.78 8.96 8.62
CA THR A 76 -6.00 10.35 9.02
C THR A 76 -6.43 10.38 10.48
N GLU A 77 -6.75 11.56 11.00
CA GLU A 77 -7.35 11.71 12.33
C GLU A 77 -8.62 10.84 12.52
N HIS A 78 -9.43 10.70 11.47
CA HIS A 78 -10.79 10.13 11.55
C HIS A 78 -11.02 8.85 10.74
N ALA A 79 -10.04 8.38 9.99
CA ALA A 79 -10.17 7.22 9.12
C ALA A 79 -8.87 6.42 9.01
N ALA A 80 -8.98 5.12 8.74
CA ALA A 80 -7.86 4.30 8.32
C ALA A 80 -8.07 3.85 6.87
N TYR A 81 -6.97 3.71 6.13
CA TYR A 81 -6.97 3.32 4.72
C TYR A 81 -6.07 2.12 4.52
N LEU A 82 -6.64 1.06 3.97
CA LEU A 82 -5.94 -0.20 3.73
C LEU A 82 -5.74 -0.41 2.23
N LEU A 83 -4.49 -0.45 1.81
CA LEU A 83 -4.09 -0.87 0.47
C LEU A 83 -3.79 -2.37 0.48
N VAL A 84 -4.37 -3.11 -0.47
CA VAL A 84 -4.25 -4.57 -0.57
C VAL A 84 -3.86 -4.94 -1.99
N VAL A 85 -2.89 -5.84 -2.13
CA VAL A 85 -2.57 -6.49 -3.41
C VAL A 85 -3.21 -7.87 -3.47
N ASN A 86 -4.08 -8.07 -4.45
CA ASN A 86 -4.80 -9.30 -4.71
C ASN A 86 -4.10 -10.09 -5.83
N ARG A 87 -3.92 -11.39 -5.66
CA ARG A 87 -3.40 -12.27 -6.70
C ARG A 87 -4.53 -12.95 -7.46
N GLY A 88 -4.48 -12.88 -8.81
CA GLY A 88 -5.46 -13.58 -9.64
C GLY A 88 -6.87 -12.98 -9.61
N ALA A 89 -7.01 -11.73 -9.19
CA ALA A 89 -8.31 -11.05 -9.09
C ALA A 89 -8.98 -10.82 -10.47
N VAL A 90 -8.19 -10.78 -11.53
CA VAL A 90 -8.68 -10.60 -12.90
C VAL A 90 -8.09 -11.71 -13.78
N ALA A 91 -8.90 -12.33 -14.63
CA ALA A 91 -8.46 -13.39 -15.52
C ALA A 91 -7.33 -12.90 -16.46
N GLY A 92 -6.21 -13.60 -16.48
CA GLY A 92 -5.04 -13.25 -17.29
C GLY A 92 -4.11 -12.22 -16.67
N VAL A 93 -4.42 -11.71 -15.48
CA VAL A 93 -3.60 -10.74 -14.74
C VAL A 93 -3.23 -11.32 -13.39
N ASN A 94 -1.93 -11.32 -13.08
CA ASN A 94 -1.48 -11.96 -11.84
C ASN A 94 -1.80 -11.17 -10.58
N TYR A 95 -1.83 -9.84 -10.65
CA TYR A 95 -2.03 -8.98 -9.49
C TYR A 95 -2.89 -7.75 -9.83
N GLY A 96 -3.79 -7.42 -8.91
CA GLY A 96 -4.50 -6.16 -8.85
C GLY A 96 -4.37 -5.55 -7.47
N HIS A 97 -4.77 -4.31 -7.29
CA HIS A 97 -4.80 -3.69 -5.98
C HIS A 97 -6.16 -3.08 -5.67
N SER A 98 -6.49 -3.04 -4.39
CA SER A 98 -7.72 -2.45 -3.87
C SER A 98 -7.41 -1.54 -2.70
N VAL A 99 -8.19 -0.47 -2.55
CA VAL A 99 -8.09 0.46 -1.42
C VAL A 99 -9.42 0.47 -0.68
N TYR A 100 -9.34 0.30 0.62
CA TYR A 100 -10.48 0.33 1.53
C TYR A 100 -10.34 1.50 2.49
N GLU A 101 -11.46 2.12 2.83
CA GLU A 101 -11.57 3.12 3.89
C GLU A 101 -12.32 2.51 5.08
N TYR A 102 -11.75 2.66 6.29
CA TYR A 102 -12.44 2.40 7.55
C TYR A 102 -12.81 3.72 8.19
N LYS A 103 -14.12 3.92 8.36
CA LYS A 103 -14.66 5.13 8.97
C LYS A 103 -15.94 4.81 9.71
N ASN A 104 -16.10 5.35 10.93
CA ASN A 104 -17.29 5.14 11.77
C ASN A 104 -17.62 3.64 11.97
N GLY A 105 -16.62 2.81 12.22
CA GLY A 105 -16.82 1.38 12.46
C GLY A 105 -17.06 0.52 11.22
N THR A 106 -17.00 1.07 10.01
CA THR A 106 -17.37 0.38 8.79
C THR A 106 -16.30 0.51 7.71
N TRP A 107 -16.03 -0.61 7.02
CA TRP A 107 -15.18 -0.63 5.82
C TRP A 107 -16.00 -0.33 4.57
N SER A 108 -15.49 0.54 3.73
CA SER A 108 -15.98 0.79 2.37
C SER A 108 -14.86 0.67 1.36
N ILE A 109 -15.19 0.47 0.07
CA ILE A 109 -14.20 0.33 -0.98
C ILE A 109 -14.05 1.62 -1.78
N LEU A 110 -12.83 2.10 -1.92
CA LEU A 110 -12.49 3.29 -2.72
C LEU A 110 -11.92 2.92 -4.10
N LEU A 111 -11.22 1.79 -4.18
CA LEU A 111 -10.66 1.26 -5.42
C LEU A 111 -10.77 -0.26 -5.40
N ASN A 112 -11.35 -0.85 -6.47
CA ASN A 112 -11.59 -2.28 -6.51
C ASN A 112 -10.79 -2.95 -7.63
N ASN A 113 -9.92 -3.90 -7.27
CA ASN A 113 -9.18 -4.76 -8.19
C ASN A 113 -8.59 -4.00 -9.40
N TYR A 114 -8.01 -2.85 -9.12
CA TYR A 114 -7.42 -2.04 -10.17
C TYR A 114 -6.20 -2.75 -10.76
N VAL A 115 -6.12 -2.75 -12.07
CA VAL A 115 -5.00 -3.27 -12.87
C VAL A 115 -4.57 -2.15 -13.80
N GLU A 116 -3.25 -1.99 -13.97
CA GLU A 116 -2.74 -1.00 -14.92
C GLU A 116 -3.20 -1.33 -16.36
N PRO A 117 -3.68 -0.35 -17.12
CA PRO A 117 -4.03 -0.55 -18.52
C PRO A 117 -2.86 -1.11 -19.31
N ASN A 118 -3.14 -2.08 -20.18
CA ASN A 118 -2.17 -2.77 -21.05
C ASN A 118 -1.12 -3.62 -20.28
N ALA A 119 -1.34 -3.91 -19.03
CA ALA A 119 -0.49 -4.82 -18.27
C ALA A 119 -0.61 -6.24 -18.86
N THR A 120 0.47 -6.74 -19.42
CA THR A 120 0.55 -8.13 -19.94
C THR A 120 1.00 -9.12 -18.87
N GLN A 121 1.78 -8.65 -17.92
CA GLN A 121 2.18 -9.38 -16.71
C GLN A 121 2.33 -8.35 -15.60
N THR A 122 1.75 -8.61 -14.46
CA THR A 122 1.85 -7.70 -13.33
C THR A 122 2.26 -8.46 -12.09
N GLY A 123 3.53 -8.29 -11.70
CA GLY A 123 3.98 -8.59 -10.37
C GLY A 123 4.07 -7.29 -9.58
N ILE A 124 3.11 -6.98 -8.72
CA ILE A 124 3.26 -5.88 -7.77
C ILE A 124 4.08 -6.40 -6.61
N VAL A 125 5.28 -5.86 -6.43
CA VAL A 125 6.24 -6.33 -5.42
C VAL A 125 6.42 -5.34 -4.28
N GLY A 126 6.39 -4.04 -4.54
CA GLY A 126 6.44 -2.99 -3.55
C GLY A 126 5.15 -2.17 -3.53
N LEU A 127 4.71 -1.77 -2.35
CA LEU A 127 3.56 -0.88 -2.20
C LEU A 127 3.68 -0.07 -0.92
N ASP A 128 3.16 1.16 -0.99
CA ASP A 128 2.97 2.00 0.18
C ASP A 128 1.74 2.90 -0.03
N ILE A 129 1.19 3.39 1.06
CA ILE A 129 0.03 4.29 1.07
C ILE A 129 0.23 5.38 2.10
N GLU A 130 -0.07 6.61 1.72
CA GLU A 130 -0.05 7.79 2.59
C GLU A 130 -1.39 8.52 2.48
N ALA A 131 -1.81 9.15 3.57
CA ALA A 131 -3.08 9.87 3.67
C ALA A 131 -2.86 11.26 4.24
N GLU A 132 -3.38 12.28 3.56
CA GLU A 132 -3.49 13.64 4.11
C GLU A 132 -4.77 13.78 4.96
N GLU A 133 -4.75 14.68 5.93
CA GLU A 133 -5.90 14.88 6.85
C GLU A 133 -7.21 15.27 6.16
N ASN A 134 -7.15 15.83 4.98
CA ASN A 134 -8.32 16.15 4.16
C ASN A 134 -8.94 14.90 3.47
N GLY A 135 -8.34 13.71 3.65
CA GLY A 135 -8.76 12.45 3.02
C GLY A 135 -8.18 12.21 1.63
N THR A 136 -7.28 13.05 1.15
CA THR A 136 -6.48 12.76 -0.05
C THR A 136 -5.57 11.56 0.22
N LEU A 137 -5.53 10.61 -0.70
CA LEU A 137 -4.67 9.43 -0.57
C LEU A 137 -3.64 9.42 -1.69
N TYR A 138 -2.47 8.90 -1.37
CA TYR A 138 -1.44 8.57 -2.34
C TYR A 138 -1.11 7.09 -2.21
N ILE A 139 -1.09 6.38 -3.33
CA ILE A 139 -0.64 4.98 -3.40
C ILE A 139 0.56 4.89 -4.31
N LEU A 140 1.63 4.32 -3.78
CA LEU A 140 2.84 4.01 -4.51
C LEU A 140 2.89 2.51 -4.74
N THR A 141 3.07 2.11 -6.00
CA THR A 141 3.27 0.70 -6.38
C THR A 141 4.54 0.53 -7.20
N SER A 142 5.17 -0.62 -7.03
CA SER A 142 6.24 -1.09 -7.92
C SER A 142 5.75 -2.33 -8.65
N ASP A 143 5.71 -2.27 -9.99
CA ASP A 143 5.18 -3.34 -10.83
C ASP A 143 5.99 -3.54 -12.12
N ASP A 144 5.88 -4.72 -12.73
CA ASP A 144 6.50 -5.09 -14.00
C ASP A 144 5.53 -5.03 -15.20
N ALA A 145 4.55 -4.14 -15.15
CA ALA A 145 3.47 -4.07 -16.15
C ALA A 145 3.96 -3.75 -17.57
N VAL A 146 5.08 -3.05 -17.73
CA VAL A 146 5.61 -2.64 -19.03
C VAL A 146 6.52 -3.73 -19.62
N THR A 147 7.43 -4.26 -18.81
CA THR A 147 8.39 -5.29 -19.22
C THR A 147 8.58 -6.29 -18.10
N SER A 148 8.35 -7.56 -18.37
CA SER A 148 8.52 -8.62 -17.36
C SER A 148 9.92 -8.58 -16.74
N GLY A 149 9.96 -8.57 -15.40
CA GLY A 149 11.20 -8.50 -14.62
C GLY A 149 11.85 -7.11 -14.57
N VAL A 150 11.22 -6.10 -15.16
CA VAL A 150 11.62 -4.68 -15.00
C VAL A 150 10.53 -3.95 -14.25
N TYR A 151 10.79 -3.68 -12.98
CA TYR A 151 9.82 -3.03 -12.12
C TYR A 151 9.87 -1.53 -12.26
N ASN A 152 8.70 -0.92 -12.31
CA ASN A 152 8.52 0.52 -12.46
C ASN A 152 7.70 1.05 -11.28
N LEU A 153 8.00 2.27 -10.86
CA LEU A 153 7.21 2.96 -9.84
C LEU A 153 6.01 3.66 -10.48
N ARG A 154 4.89 3.62 -9.79
CA ARG A 154 3.67 4.34 -10.15
C ARG A 154 3.09 5.01 -8.92
N LEU A 155 2.77 6.28 -9.07
CA LEU A 155 2.13 7.07 -8.03
C LEU A 155 0.74 7.49 -8.49
N LYS A 156 -0.25 7.16 -7.68
CA LYS A 156 -1.66 7.58 -7.89
C LYS A 156 -2.13 8.40 -6.70
N LYS A 157 -3.01 9.35 -7.00
CA LYS A 157 -3.66 10.22 -6.03
C LYS A 157 -5.17 10.04 -6.10
N TYR A 158 -5.82 9.90 -4.96
CA TYR A 158 -7.27 9.97 -4.79
C TYR A 158 -7.68 11.35 -4.29
N ASP A 159 -8.66 11.93 -4.94
CA ASP A 159 -9.31 13.15 -4.51
C ASP A 159 -10.65 12.81 -3.81
N PRO A 160 -10.80 13.06 -2.51
CA PRO A 160 -12.01 12.72 -1.76
C PRO A 160 -13.23 13.56 -2.17
N VAL A 161 -13.05 14.73 -2.78
CA VAL A 161 -14.14 15.60 -3.23
C VAL A 161 -14.74 15.08 -4.52
N THR A 162 -13.91 14.82 -5.52
CA THR A 162 -14.34 14.30 -6.82
C THR A 162 -14.53 12.79 -6.84
N LYS A 163 -13.98 12.09 -5.85
CA LYS A 163 -13.91 10.62 -5.73
C LYS A 163 -13.21 9.96 -6.92
N GLN A 164 -12.21 10.65 -7.48
CA GLN A 164 -11.48 10.19 -8.65
C GLN A 164 -10.01 9.88 -8.30
N TRP A 165 -9.49 8.87 -8.99
CA TRP A 165 -8.06 8.55 -8.98
C TRP A 165 -7.38 9.19 -10.17
N SER A 166 -6.21 9.74 -9.96
CA SER A 166 -5.34 10.32 -11.01
C SER A 166 -3.91 9.83 -10.86
N THR A 167 -3.17 9.85 -11.95
CA THR A 167 -1.73 9.57 -11.94
C THR A 167 -0.96 10.84 -11.56
N VAL A 168 0.11 10.67 -10.79
CA VAL A 168 0.98 11.77 -10.35
C VAL A 168 2.38 11.58 -10.92
N GLY A 169 2.91 12.60 -11.59
CA GLY A 169 4.30 12.67 -12.03
C GLY A 169 4.70 11.71 -13.16
N GLY A 170 3.75 11.11 -13.86
CA GLY A 170 3.97 10.17 -14.97
C GLY A 170 3.50 8.74 -14.68
N ASN A 171 3.38 7.94 -15.74
CA ASN A 171 2.95 6.54 -15.62
C ASN A 171 3.69 5.63 -16.63
N PRO A 172 4.71 4.89 -16.23
CA PRO A 172 5.40 4.91 -14.91
C PRO A 172 6.09 6.24 -14.62
N LEU A 173 6.62 6.40 -13.41
CA LEU A 173 7.47 7.54 -13.10
C LEU A 173 8.68 7.53 -14.03
N PRO A 174 9.16 8.71 -14.48
CA PRO A 174 10.27 8.82 -15.45
C PRO A 174 11.62 8.53 -14.79
N LEU A 175 11.80 7.32 -14.30
CA LEU A 175 12.99 6.87 -13.61
C LEU A 175 13.60 5.70 -14.36
N ASP A 176 14.86 5.82 -14.70
CA ASP A 176 15.67 4.74 -15.27
C ASP A 176 16.23 3.86 -14.14
N PHE A 177 15.36 3.12 -13.44
CA PHE A 177 15.86 2.14 -12.50
C PHE A 177 15.25 0.76 -12.78
N LYS A 178 16.04 -0.25 -12.52
CA LYS A 178 15.58 -1.63 -12.49
C LYS A 178 15.63 -2.09 -11.06
N THR A 179 14.53 -2.60 -10.59
CA THR A 179 14.51 -3.25 -9.30
C THR A 179 14.29 -4.73 -9.50
N SER A 180 14.95 -5.57 -8.73
CA SER A 180 14.65 -6.99 -8.66
C SER A 180 13.49 -7.27 -7.69
N THR A 181 13.29 -8.52 -7.40
CA THR A 181 12.12 -9.13 -6.77
C THR A 181 11.72 -8.65 -5.36
N SER A 182 12.42 -7.72 -4.74
CA SER A 182 12.09 -7.25 -3.37
C SER A 182 12.26 -5.74 -3.26
N THR A 183 11.36 -5.01 -3.87
CA THR A 183 11.43 -3.55 -3.80
C THR A 183 10.84 -3.04 -2.52
N SER A 184 11.69 -2.56 -1.64
CA SER A 184 11.27 -1.64 -0.61
C SER A 184 11.00 -0.28 -1.26
N VAL A 185 9.77 0.17 -1.17
CA VAL A 185 9.34 1.51 -1.59
C VAL A 185 8.61 2.17 -0.44
N ALA A 186 8.73 3.47 -0.32
CA ALA A 186 7.98 4.24 0.65
C ALA A 186 7.58 5.59 0.05
N ILE A 187 6.44 6.11 0.49
CA ILE A 187 5.97 7.44 0.15
C ILE A 187 5.76 8.25 1.42
N SER A 188 6.04 9.53 1.34
CA SER A 188 5.63 10.51 2.34
C SER A 188 5.24 11.80 1.66
N ILE A 189 4.28 12.52 2.25
CA ILE A 189 3.80 13.79 1.73
C ILE A 189 4.22 14.88 2.71
N ALA A 190 4.96 15.86 2.21
CA ALA A 190 5.34 17.03 3.02
C ALA A 190 4.10 17.91 3.32
N PRO A 191 4.17 18.79 4.33
CA PRO A 191 3.05 19.66 4.69
C PRO A 191 2.57 20.61 3.58
N ASP A 192 3.40 20.90 2.59
CA ASP A 192 3.06 21.68 1.39
C ASP A 192 2.44 20.84 0.27
N GLY A 193 2.22 19.53 0.50
CA GLY A 193 1.69 18.59 -0.46
C GLY A 193 2.73 18.01 -1.43
N THR A 194 4.03 18.24 -1.23
CA THR A 194 5.10 17.67 -2.05
C THR A 194 5.24 16.18 -1.77
N PRO A 195 5.07 15.28 -2.75
CA PRO A 195 5.33 13.86 -2.56
C PRO A 195 6.83 13.55 -2.63
N PHE A 196 7.30 12.79 -1.64
CA PHE A 196 8.62 12.19 -1.58
C PHE A 196 8.50 10.69 -1.75
N VAL A 197 9.31 10.12 -2.63
CA VAL A 197 9.34 8.68 -2.90
C VAL A 197 10.73 8.15 -2.60
N ALA A 198 10.82 7.17 -1.71
CA ALA A 198 12.04 6.42 -1.43
C ALA A 198 11.97 5.05 -2.08
N TYR A 199 13.10 4.59 -2.60
CA TYR A 199 13.22 3.28 -3.25
C TYR A 199 14.65 2.76 -3.18
N ARG A 200 14.82 1.45 -3.38
CA ARG A 200 16.11 0.80 -3.51
C ARG A 200 16.48 0.71 -4.99
N ASP A 201 17.65 1.22 -5.37
CA ASP A 201 18.15 1.17 -6.74
C ASP A 201 19.20 0.09 -6.91
N GLU A 202 18.84 -1.02 -7.56
CA GLU A 202 19.75 -2.14 -7.80
C GLU A 202 20.81 -1.85 -8.87
N GLN A 203 20.58 -0.88 -9.72
CA GLN A 203 21.60 -0.47 -10.69
C GLN A 203 22.74 0.30 -10.01
N ASP A 204 22.49 0.81 -8.81
CA ASP A 204 23.46 1.55 -8.02
C ASP A 204 23.74 0.81 -6.68
N GLN A 205 24.11 -0.47 -6.77
CA GLN A 205 24.53 -1.29 -5.63
C GLN A 205 23.50 -1.39 -4.49
N ASP A 206 22.22 -1.37 -4.81
CA ASP A 206 21.13 -1.42 -3.85
C ASP A 206 21.02 -0.19 -2.90
N TYR A 207 21.67 0.91 -3.24
CA TYR A 207 21.58 2.10 -2.41
C TYR A 207 20.14 2.63 -2.34
N PRO A 208 19.67 3.00 -1.14
CA PRO A 208 18.40 3.69 -1.00
C PRO A 208 18.52 5.10 -1.59
N LYS A 209 17.54 5.45 -2.42
CA LYS A 209 17.43 6.77 -3.06
C LYS A 209 16.10 7.42 -2.71
N VAL A 210 16.07 8.73 -2.75
CA VAL A 210 14.86 9.54 -2.59
C VAL A 210 14.75 10.50 -3.76
N ILE A 211 13.53 10.66 -4.26
CA ILE A 211 13.12 11.71 -5.20
C ILE A 211 11.91 12.44 -4.63
N TYR A 212 11.67 13.64 -5.09
CA TYR A 212 10.45 14.40 -4.81
C TYR A 212 9.91 15.06 -6.08
N LEU A 213 8.60 15.28 -6.12
CA LEU A 213 7.94 16.00 -7.20
C LEU A 213 7.83 17.46 -6.83
N ASP A 214 8.57 18.31 -7.52
CA ASP A 214 8.53 19.75 -7.33
C ASP A 214 7.14 20.30 -7.66
N ASN A 215 6.51 21.01 -6.73
CA ASN A 215 5.14 21.50 -6.87
C ASN A 215 4.99 22.65 -7.87
N GLU A 216 6.06 23.38 -8.17
CA GLU A 216 6.04 24.50 -9.12
C GLU A 216 6.30 24.01 -10.53
N THR A 217 7.40 23.28 -10.72
CA THR A 217 7.83 22.81 -12.05
C THR A 217 7.13 21.56 -12.52
N LYS A 218 6.49 20.79 -11.62
CA LYS A 218 5.91 19.47 -11.87
C LYS A 218 6.92 18.45 -12.42
N GLN A 219 8.19 18.63 -12.08
CA GLN A 219 9.28 17.74 -12.44
C GLN A 219 9.77 16.97 -11.21
N TRP A 220 10.16 15.72 -11.41
CA TRP A 220 10.87 14.95 -10.39
C TRP A 220 12.29 15.46 -10.24
N SER A 221 12.75 15.52 -8.99
CA SER A 221 14.15 15.80 -8.69
C SER A 221 15.07 14.69 -9.20
N ASP A 222 16.35 14.97 -9.36
CA ASP A 222 17.36 13.94 -9.50
C ASP A 222 17.36 13.03 -8.26
N PRO A 223 17.69 11.73 -8.42
CA PRO A 223 17.77 10.80 -7.30
C PRO A 223 18.89 11.18 -6.32
N HIS A 224 18.54 11.35 -5.06
CA HIS A 224 19.48 11.59 -3.96
C HIS A 224 19.78 10.30 -3.20
N LYS A 225 21.06 9.93 -3.06
CA LYS A 225 21.48 8.79 -2.23
C LYS A 225 21.37 9.14 -0.76
N LEU A 226 20.68 8.30 0.01
CA LEU A 226 20.58 8.50 1.47
C LEU A 226 21.90 8.23 2.19
N ALA A 227 22.82 7.49 1.59
CA ALA A 227 24.15 7.21 2.17
C ALA A 227 25.12 8.41 2.15
N ASP A 228 24.83 9.43 1.34
CA ASP A 228 25.66 10.63 1.26
C ASP A 228 25.29 11.69 2.32
N ILE A 229 24.37 11.37 3.23
CA ILE A 229 23.89 12.24 4.31
C ILE A 229 24.56 11.86 5.66
N ALA A 230 25.80 11.46 5.63
CA ALA A 230 26.58 11.15 6.83
C ALA A 230 27.49 12.32 7.24
#